data_cc554d598bb616da316942574d7ada49
#
_entry.id   cc554d598bb616da316942574d7ada49
#
_cell.length_a   1.000
_cell.length_b   1.000
_cell.length_c   1.000
_cell.angle_alpha   90.00
_cell.angle_beta   90.00
_cell.angle_gamma   90.00
#
_symmetry.space_group_name_H-M   'P 1'
#
loop_
_entity.id
_entity.type
_entity.pdbx_description
1 polymer ?
#
loop_
_entity_poly.entity_id
_entity_poly.type
_entity_poly.pdbx_seq_one_letter_code
_entity_poly.pdbx_strand_id
1 'polypeptide(L)'
;MPSLGLAALLLMAATALVALAERLLALAVIRGAVSRPEMRMSITIEAPIERVWEYASDIHRQPEWMHEMKRVEMLTPGPIRVGSRGRATVRIFGISTTDDVVITRLEPPTAFGIRHEGRFTGEGLLLFGATPSGATTVDWMEHLRPPLFPTIGGFVQRPILAAIFRSDLRRLKASIESS
;
A
#
# COMPACT_ATOMS: atom_id res chain seq x y z
N MET A 1 25.22 30.56 22.29
CA MET A 1 24.21 29.46 22.20
C MET A 1 22.82 30.09 22.24
N PRO A 2 21.90 29.73 21.33
CA PRO A 2 20.53 30.24 21.43
C PRO A 2 19.93 29.81 22.76
N SER A 3 19.16 30.72 23.41
CA SER A 3 18.48 30.41 24.66
C SER A 3 17.45 29.28 24.42
N LEU A 4 17.17 28.43 25.42
CA LEU A 4 16.14 27.39 25.35
C LEU A 4 14.80 27.93 24.87
N GLY A 5 14.45 29.18 25.23
CA GLY A 5 13.24 29.85 24.76
C GLY A 5 13.25 30.15 23.25
N LEU A 6 14.37 30.57 22.68
CA LEU A 6 14.45 30.79 21.23
C LEU A 6 14.34 29.48 20.45
N ALA A 7 15.00 28.40 20.92
CA ALA A 7 14.88 27.09 20.30
C ALA A 7 13.45 26.55 20.31
N ALA A 8 12.75 26.72 21.44
CA ALA A 8 11.33 26.35 21.54
C ALA A 8 10.42 27.17 20.60
N LEU A 9 10.65 28.46 20.50
CA LEU A 9 9.91 29.33 19.56
C LEU A 9 10.15 28.93 18.10
N LEU A 10 11.38 28.64 17.73
CA LEU A 10 11.73 28.19 16.36
C LEU A 10 11.07 26.83 16.04
N LEU A 11 11.06 25.91 17.00
CA LEU A 11 10.42 24.61 16.82
C LEU A 11 8.89 24.77 16.65
N MET A 12 8.24 25.59 17.48
CA MET A 12 6.82 25.88 17.34
C MET A 12 6.48 26.54 16.01
N ALA A 13 7.29 27.52 15.56
CA ALA A 13 7.11 28.18 14.27
C ALA A 13 7.27 27.18 13.12
N ALA A 14 8.29 26.34 13.15
CA ALA A 14 8.50 25.30 12.14
C ALA A 14 7.33 24.30 12.10
N THR A 15 6.83 23.85 13.25
CA THR A 15 5.67 22.95 13.32
C THR A 15 4.41 23.62 12.76
N ALA A 16 4.17 24.90 13.09
CA ALA A 16 3.04 25.65 12.56
C ALA A 16 3.12 25.82 11.02
N LEU A 17 4.31 26.07 10.48
CA LEU A 17 4.52 26.15 9.04
C LEU A 17 4.25 24.81 8.33
N VAL A 18 4.73 23.71 8.88
CA VAL A 18 4.45 22.38 8.33
C VAL A 18 2.95 22.05 8.40
N ALA A 19 2.28 22.38 9.50
CA ALA A 19 0.83 22.18 9.62
C ALA A 19 0.03 23.04 8.63
N LEU A 20 0.47 24.27 8.38
CA LEU A 20 -0.13 25.15 7.36
C LEU A 20 0.09 24.57 5.97
N ALA A 21 1.31 24.15 5.64
CA ALA A 21 1.65 23.53 4.35
C ALA A 21 0.82 22.26 4.11
N GLU A 22 0.66 21.40 5.13
CA GLU A 22 -0.22 20.21 5.07
C GLU A 22 -1.66 20.58 4.72
N ARG A 23 -2.21 21.60 5.38
CA ARG A 23 -3.59 22.07 5.11
C ARG A 23 -3.75 22.63 3.70
N LEU A 24 -2.81 23.46 3.26
CA LEU A 24 -2.85 24.04 1.91
C LEU A 24 -2.73 22.97 0.83
N LEU A 25 -1.81 22.01 1.02
CA LEU A 25 -1.64 20.89 0.09
C LEU A 25 -2.87 19.97 0.08
N ALA A 26 -3.44 19.67 1.24
CA ALA A 26 -4.67 18.88 1.35
C ALA A 26 -5.83 19.57 0.62
N LEU A 27 -5.99 20.88 0.76
CA LEU A 27 -7.00 21.65 0.04
C LEU A 27 -6.76 21.65 -1.48
N ALA A 28 -5.51 21.74 -1.93
CA ALA A 28 -5.16 21.65 -3.34
C ALA A 28 -5.51 20.28 -3.93
N VAL A 29 -5.26 19.20 -3.17
CA VAL A 29 -5.66 17.83 -3.56
C VAL A 29 -7.18 17.68 -3.60
N ILE A 30 -7.90 18.18 -2.59
CA ILE A 30 -9.37 18.12 -2.55
C ILE A 30 -9.99 18.88 -3.72
N ARG A 31 -9.42 20.03 -4.10
CA ARG A 31 -9.88 20.84 -5.22
C ARG A 31 -9.44 20.33 -6.60
N GLY A 32 -8.70 19.23 -6.63
CA GLY A 32 -8.17 18.66 -7.89
C GLY A 32 -7.02 19.43 -8.52
N ALA A 33 -6.48 20.45 -7.84
CA ALA A 33 -5.33 21.23 -8.33
C ALA A 33 -4.02 20.42 -8.25
N VAL A 34 -3.97 19.42 -7.38
CA VAL A 34 -2.86 18.47 -7.23
C VAL A 34 -3.43 17.07 -7.18
N SER A 35 -2.86 16.14 -7.95
CA SER A 35 -3.25 14.74 -7.93
C SER A 35 -2.93 14.10 -6.58
N ARG A 36 -3.77 13.13 -6.14
CA ARG A 36 -3.49 12.36 -4.92
C ARG A 36 -2.17 11.59 -5.05
N PRO A 37 -1.42 11.40 -3.95
CA PRO A 37 -0.18 10.62 -3.95
C PRO A 37 -0.49 9.11 -4.05
N GLU A 38 -0.91 8.68 -5.22
CA GLU A 38 -1.18 7.28 -5.55
C GLU A 38 0.06 6.65 -6.19
N MET A 39 0.32 5.40 -5.84
CA MET A 39 1.36 4.58 -6.47
C MET A 39 0.69 3.64 -7.46
N ARG A 40 1.23 3.58 -8.68
CA ARG A 40 0.79 2.65 -9.72
C ARG A 40 2.00 1.91 -10.25
N MET A 41 1.91 0.59 -10.24
CA MET A 41 2.93 -0.32 -10.74
C MET A 41 2.26 -1.38 -11.58
N SER A 42 2.97 -1.89 -12.58
CA SER A 42 2.48 -2.95 -13.45
C SER A 42 3.61 -3.94 -13.76
N ILE A 43 3.23 -5.21 -13.93
CA ILE A 43 4.13 -6.27 -14.38
C ILE A 43 3.36 -7.29 -15.22
N THR A 44 4.03 -7.91 -16.19
CA THR A 44 3.49 -9.05 -16.93
C THR A 44 4.15 -10.34 -16.43
N ILE A 45 3.33 -11.34 -16.13
CA ILE A 45 3.71 -12.67 -15.63
C ILE A 45 3.33 -13.70 -16.68
N GLU A 46 4.27 -14.56 -17.08
CA GLU A 46 4.08 -15.59 -18.08
C GLU A 46 3.33 -16.80 -17.50
N ALA A 47 2.09 -16.56 -17.11
CA ALA A 47 1.19 -17.58 -16.56
C ALA A 47 -0.29 -17.19 -16.80
N PRO A 48 -1.22 -18.18 -16.85
CA PRO A 48 -2.65 -17.92 -16.97
C PRO A 48 -3.21 -17.09 -15.81
N ILE A 49 -4.24 -16.30 -16.10
CA ILE A 49 -4.81 -15.33 -15.13
C ILE A 49 -5.32 -16.01 -13.85
N GLU A 50 -5.89 -17.20 -13.97
CA GLU A 50 -6.41 -17.97 -12.83
C GLU A 50 -5.29 -18.31 -11.85
N ARG A 51 -4.14 -18.77 -12.36
CA ARG A 51 -2.98 -19.13 -11.55
C ARG A 51 -2.36 -17.92 -10.88
N VAL A 52 -2.23 -16.79 -11.61
CA VAL A 52 -1.69 -15.55 -11.06
C VAL A 52 -2.61 -15.00 -9.98
N TRP A 53 -3.93 -15.01 -10.24
CA TRP A 53 -4.93 -14.53 -9.31
C TRP A 53 -4.96 -15.37 -8.03
N GLU A 54 -5.02 -16.71 -8.14
CA GLU A 54 -5.02 -17.62 -6.97
C GLU A 54 -3.81 -17.38 -6.07
N TYR A 55 -2.62 -17.23 -6.66
CA TYR A 55 -1.41 -17.01 -5.88
C TYR A 55 -1.36 -15.63 -5.23
N ALA A 56 -1.68 -14.58 -5.99
CA ALA A 56 -1.56 -13.20 -5.52
C ALA A 56 -2.67 -12.79 -4.54
N SER A 57 -3.89 -13.32 -4.69
CA SER A 57 -5.03 -13.02 -3.82
C SER A 57 -5.08 -13.88 -2.56
N ASP A 58 -4.30 -14.97 -2.49
CA ASP A 58 -4.17 -15.73 -1.25
C ASP A 58 -3.42 -14.92 -0.21
N ILE A 59 -4.18 -14.41 0.75
CA ILE A 59 -3.65 -13.52 1.80
C ILE A 59 -2.59 -14.21 2.68
N HIS A 60 -2.64 -15.55 2.79
CA HIS A 60 -1.67 -16.32 3.56
C HIS A 60 -0.33 -16.45 2.82
N ARG A 61 -0.34 -16.33 1.49
CA ARG A 61 0.86 -16.33 0.64
C ARG A 61 1.48 -14.95 0.45
N GLN A 62 0.79 -13.88 0.83
CA GLN A 62 1.35 -12.52 0.67
C GLN A 62 2.75 -12.35 1.28
N PRO A 63 3.08 -12.93 2.47
CA PRO A 63 4.45 -12.86 2.99
C PRO A 63 5.53 -13.57 2.13
N GLU A 64 5.13 -14.45 1.22
CA GLU A 64 6.08 -15.15 0.33
C GLU A 64 6.66 -14.21 -0.73
N TRP A 65 5.86 -13.24 -1.21
CA TRP A 65 6.25 -12.31 -2.26
C TRP A 65 6.32 -10.84 -1.82
N MET A 66 5.56 -10.43 -0.80
CA MET A 66 5.70 -9.11 -0.17
C MET A 66 6.77 -9.17 0.91
N HIS A 67 7.98 -8.68 0.61
CA HIS A 67 9.13 -8.82 1.50
C HIS A 67 8.94 -8.18 2.88
N GLU A 68 8.26 -7.05 2.92
CA GLU A 68 7.99 -6.31 4.14
C GLU A 68 6.86 -6.94 4.97
N MET A 69 5.96 -7.69 4.34
CA MET A 69 4.89 -8.43 5.02
C MET A 69 5.48 -9.59 5.83
N LYS A 70 5.30 -9.57 7.14
CA LYS A 70 5.85 -10.62 8.02
C LYS A 70 4.79 -11.64 8.44
N ARG A 71 3.55 -11.19 8.58
CA ARG A 71 2.43 -12.03 9.00
C ARG A 71 1.12 -11.41 8.56
N VAL A 72 0.21 -12.26 8.15
CA VAL A 72 -1.21 -11.93 8.01
C VAL A 72 -2.02 -12.91 8.82
N GLU A 73 -2.97 -12.41 9.59
CA GLU A 73 -3.88 -13.19 10.42
C GLU A 73 -5.32 -12.77 10.13
N MET A 74 -6.16 -13.72 9.70
CA MET A 74 -7.57 -13.45 9.48
C MET A 74 -8.31 -13.43 10.81
N LEU A 75 -9.03 -12.34 11.08
CA LEU A 75 -9.87 -12.16 12.26
C LEU A 75 -11.31 -12.63 12.01
N THR A 76 -11.74 -12.57 10.75
CA THR A 76 -13.06 -13.08 10.34
C THR A 76 -12.92 -14.56 10.01
N PRO A 77 -13.64 -15.47 10.72
CA PRO A 77 -13.57 -16.90 10.45
C PRO A 77 -14.23 -17.28 9.11
N GLY A 78 -13.80 -18.42 8.56
CA GLY A 78 -14.33 -19.00 7.32
C GLY A 78 -13.67 -18.46 6.05
N PRO A 79 -14.27 -18.75 4.88
CA PRO A 79 -13.72 -18.32 3.59
C PRO A 79 -13.62 -16.79 3.48
N ILE A 80 -12.58 -16.31 2.81
CA ILE A 80 -12.37 -14.89 2.56
C ILE A 80 -13.50 -14.37 1.66
N ARG A 81 -14.07 -13.22 2.03
CA ARG A 81 -15.12 -12.50 1.29
C ARG A 81 -14.98 -11.01 1.47
N VAL A 82 -15.65 -10.23 0.67
CA VAL A 82 -15.75 -8.77 0.89
C VAL A 82 -16.29 -8.50 2.30
N GLY A 83 -15.63 -7.61 3.04
CA GLY A 83 -15.87 -7.31 4.45
C GLY A 83 -15.10 -8.22 5.43
N SER A 84 -14.41 -9.27 4.99
CA SER A 84 -13.50 -10.04 5.86
C SER A 84 -12.41 -9.14 6.40
N ARG A 85 -12.15 -9.26 7.70
CA ARG A 85 -11.14 -8.50 8.43
C ARG A 85 -9.93 -9.37 8.71
N GLY A 86 -8.76 -8.78 8.60
CA GLY A 86 -7.49 -9.39 8.95
C GLY A 86 -6.59 -8.39 9.67
N ARG A 87 -5.46 -8.87 10.11
CA ARG A 87 -4.39 -8.09 10.72
C ARG A 87 -3.09 -8.41 10.01
N ALA A 88 -2.46 -7.37 9.46
CA ALA A 88 -1.21 -7.47 8.75
C ALA A 88 -0.08 -6.86 9.56
N THR A 89 1.02 -7.59 9.73
CA THR A 89 2.25 -7.09 10.34
C THR A 89 3.27 -6.88 9.24
N VAL A 90 3.71 -5.63 9.07
CA VAL A 90 4.75 -5.24 8.11
C VAL A 90 5.98 -4.72 8.85
N ARG A 91 7.15 -4.89 8.24
CA ARG A 91 8.42 -4.39 8.77
C ARG A 91 9.19 -3.65 7.68
N ILE A 92 9.28 -2.32 7.84
CA ILE A 92 9.98 -1.43 6.90
C ILE A 92 11.14 -0.76 7.66
N PHE A 93 12.35 -0.83 7.15
CA PHE A 93 13.57 -0.26 7.77
C PHE A 93 13.76 -0.66 9.25
N GLY A 94 13.41 -1.89 9.60
CA GLY A 94 13.53 -2.39 10.97
C GLY A 94 12.38 -2.03 11.91
N ILE A 95 11.48 -1.13 11.51
CA ILE A 95 10.29 -0.73 12.29
C ILE A 95 9.13 -1.62 11.89
N SER A 96 8.56 -2.32 12.87
CA SER A 96 7.36 -3.15 12.65
C SER A 96 6.10 -2.39 13.05
N THR A 97 5.08 -2.49 12.20
CA THR A 97 3.72 -2.04 12.50
C THR A 97 2.74 -3.18 12.26
N THR A 98 1.67 -3.20 13.05
CA THR A 98 0.58 -4.16 12.87
C THR A 98 -0.71 -3.36 12.74
N ASP A 99 -1.35 -3.50 11.59
CA ASP A 99 -2.53 -2.74 11.22
C ASP A 99 -3.67 -3.66 10.80
N ASP A 100 -4.90 -3.26 11.09
CA ASP A 100 -6.09 -3.96 10.63
C ASP A 100 -6.33 -3.68 9.15
N VAL A 101 -6.78 -4.71 8.42
CA VAL A 101 -7.11 -4.65 7.00
C VAL A 101 -8.50 -5.23 6.75
N VAL A 102 -9.18 -4.71 5.75
CA VAL A 102 -10.51 -5.19 5.32
C VAL A 102 -10.48 -5.49 3.84
N ILE A 103 -10.98 -6.66 3.44
CA ILE A 103 -11.17 -7.01 2.03
C ILE A 103 -12.30 -6.14 1.47
N THR A 104 -12.00 -5.30 0.48
CA THR A 104 -12.97 -4.40 -0.13
C THR A 104 -13.44 -4.86 -1.51
N ARG A 105 -12.62 -5.67 -2.19
CA ARG A 105 -12.94 -6.22 -3.50
C ARG A 105 -12.41 -7.64 -3.63
N LEU A 106 -13.24 -8.53 -4.16
CA LEU A 106 -12.89 -9.92 -4.40
C LEU A 106 -13.69 -10.40 -5.62
N GLU A 107 -13.09 -10.27 -6.80
CA GLU A 107 -13.68 -10.58 -8.09
C GLU A 107 -12.76 -11.53 -8.87
N PRO A 108 -12.85 -12.85 -8.66
CA PRO A 108 -12.04 -13.82 -9.37
C PRO A 108 -12.31 -13.82 -10.88
N PRO A 109 -11.30 -13.93 -11.74
CA PRO A 109 -9.88 -13.82 -11.48
C PRO A 109 -9.34 -12.39 -11.73
N THR A 110 -10.15 -11.34 -11.66
CA THR A 110 -9.85 -10.01 -12.22
C THR A 110 -9.45 -8.95 -11.21
N ALA A 111 -9.89 -9.05 -9.93
CA ALA A 111 -9.60 -7.99 -8.97
C ALA A 111 -9.56 -8.46 -7.51
N PHE A 112 -8.58 -7.95 -6.77
CA PHE A 112 -8.44 -8.11 -5.33
C PHE A 112 -8.13 -6.76 -4.68
N GLY A 113 -8.95 -6.33 -3.73
CA GLY A 113 -8.82 -5.04 -3.07
C GLY A 113 -8.86 -5.14 -1.55
N ILE A 114 -8.05 -4.30 -0.90
CA ILE A 114 -7.99 -4.17 0.55
C ILE A 114 -8.09 -2.70 0.96
N ARG A 115 -8.55 -2.47 2.18
CA ARG A 115 -8.48 -1.17 2.87
C ARG A 115 -7.69 -1.34 4.15
N HIS A 116 -6.74 -0.42 4.37
CA HIS A 116 -5.96 -0.32 5.59
C HIS A 116 -6.71 0.53 6.63
N GLU A 117 -6.91 0.00 7.83
CA GLU A 117 -7.65 0.64 8.92
C GLU A 117 -6.80 0.78 10.20
N GLY A 118 -5.49 0.95 10.08
CA GLY A 118 -4.56 1.06 11.20
C GLY A 118 -3.86 2.41 11.28
N ARG A 119 -2.58 2.38 11.64
CA ARG A 119 -1.71 3.57 11.65
C ARG A 119 -1.59 4.21 10.27
N PHE A 120 -1.44 3.36 9.26
CA PHE A 120 -1.56 3.76 7.88
C PHE A 120 -2.98 3.50 7.43
N THR A 121 -3.61 4.48 6.81
CA THR A 121 -4.93 4.33 6.21
C THR A 121 -4.83 4.46 4.71
N GLY A 122 -5.73 3.80 4.00
CA GLY A 122 -5.73 3.86 2.54
C GLY A 122 -6.29 2.60 1.90
N GLU A 123 -6.02 2.44 0.62
CA GLU A 123 -6.56 1.34 -0.17
C GLU A 123 -5.50 0.80 -1.12
N GLY A 124 -5.46 -0.54 -1.23
CA GLY A 124 -4.68 -1.28 -2.21
C GLY A 124 -5.60 -2.05 -3.15
N LEU A 125 -5.28 -2.05 -4.44
CA LEU A 125 -6.04 -2.75 -5.46
C LEU A 125 -5.09 -3.43 -6.45
N LEU A 126 -5.22 -4.74 -6.60
CA LEU A 126 -4.63 -5.53 -7.67
C LEU A 126 -5.69 -5.79 -8.74
N LEU A 127 -5.37 -5.46 -9.97
CA LEU A 127 -6.16 -5.80 -11.15
C LEU A 127 -5.37 -6.79 -12.01
N PHE A 128 -6.04 -7.78 -12.53
CA PHE A 128 -5.46 -8.84 -13.34
C PHE A 128 -6.12 -8.85 -14.71
N GLY A 129 -5.31 -8.85 -15.77
CA GLY A 129 -5.78 -8.86 -17.15
C GLY A 129 -5.05 -9.91 -17.97
N ALA A 130 -5.79 -10.80 -18.65
CA ALA A 130 -5.20 -11.75 -19.58
C ALA A 130 -4.70 -11.05 -20.84
N THR A 131 -3.51 -11.40 -21.29
CA THR A 131 -2.95 -10.92 -22.56
C THR A 131 -3.30 -11.89 -23.71
N PRO A 132 -3.23 -11.45 -24.96
CA PRO A 132 -3.45 -12.34 -26.11
C PRO A 132 -2.44 -13.50 -26.19
N SER A 133 -1.26 -13.38 -25.55
CA SER A 133 -0.26 -14.44 -25.49
C SER A 133 -0.53 -15.49 -24.40
N GLY A 134 -1.57 -15.32 -23.59
CA GLY A 134 -1.88 -16.19 -22.45
C GLY A 134 -1.14 -15.83 -21.15
N ALA A 135 -0.34 -14.77 -21.17
CA ALA A 135 0.26 -14.18 -19.98
C ALA A 135 -0.74 -13.30 -19.23
N THR A 136 -0.38 -12.86 -18.04
CA THR A 136 -1.23 -11.99 -17.21
C THR A 136 -0.53 -10.68 -16.87
N THR A 137 -1.20 -9.55 -17.11
CA THR A 137 -0.77 -8.26 -16.57
C THR A 137 -1.37 -8.07 -15.18
N VAL A 138 -0.52 -7.71 -14.22
CA VAL A 138 -0.92 -7.34 -12.87
C VAL A 138 -0.66 -5.86 -12.67
N ASP A 139 -1.73 -5.09 -12.46
CA ASP A 139 -1.68 -3.67 -12.14
C ASP A 139 -1.96 -3.48 -10.66
N TRP A 140 -1.00 -2.91 -9.93
CA TRP A 140 -1.14 -2.59 -8.51
C TRP A 140 -1.29 -1.09 -8.33
N MET A 141 -2.42 -0.68 -7.78
CA MET A 141 -2.69 0.68 -7.33
C MET A 141 -2.69 0.70 -5.81
N GLU A 142 -1.93 1.62 -5.22
CA GLU A 142 -1.81 1.75 -3.77
C GLU A 142 -1.86 3.20 -3.36
N HIS A 143 -2.70 3.50 -2.38
CA HIS A 143 -2.82 4.81 -1.76
C HIS A 143 -2.71 4.67 -0.24
N LEU A 144 -1.57 5.10 0.33
CA LEU A 144 -1.32 5.04 1.76
C LEU A 144 -1.14 6.44 2.35
N ARG A 145 -1.82 6.69 3.46
CA ARG A 145 -1.74 7.91 4.25
C ARG A 145 -1.05 7.60 5.58
N PRO A 146 0.11 8.18 5.87
CA PRO A 146 0.75 8.04 7.17
C PRO A 146 -0.02 8.78 8.26
N PRO A 147 0.20 8.44 9.55
CA PRO A 147 -0.55 9.01 10.68
C PRO A 147 -0.27 10.48 10.93
N LEU A 148 0.92 10.96 10.56
CA LEU A 148 1.31 12.36 10.70
C LEU A 148 1.47 13.01 9.33
N PHE A 149 0.88 14.20 9.15
CA PHE A 149 0.93 14.94 7.89
C PHE A 149 0.55 14.07 6.69
N PRO A 150 -0.69 13.53 6.64
CA PRO A 150 -1.07 12.46 5.70
C PRO A 150 -0.89 12.84 4.23
N THR A 151 -0.97 14.13 3.89
CA THR A 151 -0.79 14.58 2.51
C THR A 151 0.70 14.72 2.17
N ILE A 152 1.45 15.52 2.93
CA ILE A 152 2.91 15.69 2.73
C ILE A 152 3.61 14.35 2.87
N GLY A 153 3.32 13.60 3.95
CA GLY A 153 3.90 12.29 4.18
C GLY A 153 3.58 11.30 3.08
N GLY A 154 2.37 11.34 2.52
CA GLY A 154 1.98 10.54 1.36
C GLY A 154 2.86 10.82 0.14
N PHE A 155 3.17 12.09 -0.15
CA PHE A 155 4.07 12.46 -1.24
C PHE A 155 5.53 12.04 -0.96
N VAL A 156 6.01 12.26 0.26
CA VAL A 156 7.41 11.97 0.65
C VAL A 156 7.69 10.45 0.64
N GLN A 157 6.78 9.62 1.14
CA GLN A 157 6.97 8.16 1.18
C GLN A 157 6.79 7.49 -0.19
N ARG A 158 6.06 8.11 -1.12
CA ARG A 158 5.69 7.54 -2.42
C ARG A 158 6.85 6.91 -3.19
N PRO A 159 8.01 7.58 -3.43
CA PRO A 159 9.09 6.98 -4.21
C PRO A 159 9.69 5.74 -3.55
N ILE A 160 9.77 5.74 -2.23
CA ILE A 160 10.32 4.62 -1.45
C ILE A 160 9.39 3.43 -1.51
N LEU A 161 8.11 3.63 -1.17
CA LEU A 161 7.11 2.54 -1.20
C LEU A 161 6.89 2.01 -2.62
N ALA A 162 6.88 2.88 -3.64
CA ALA A 162 6.79 2.44 -5.02
C ALA A 162 7.99 1.57 -5.45
N ALA A 163 9.19 1.82 -4.93
CA ALA A 163 10.35 0.96 -5.19
C ALA A 163 10.20 -0.41 -4.50
N ILE A 164 9.70 -0.44 -3.27
CA ILE A 164 9.39 -1.66 -2.52
C ILE A 164 8.36 -2.49 -3.28
N PHE A 165 7.22 -1.93 -3.60
CA PHE A 165 6.12 -2.65 -4.27
C PHE A 165 6.48 -3.13 -5.69
N ARG A 166 7.33 -2.40 -6.43
CA ARG A 166 7.90 -2.92 -7.68
C ARG A 166 8.81 -4.13 -7.45
N SER A 167 9.54 -4.16 -6.34
CA SER A 167 10.34 -5.33 -5.96
C SER A 167 9.46 -6.51 -5.62
N ASP A 168 8.35 -6.28 -4.90
CA ASP A 168 7.39 -7.31 -4.54
C ASP A 168 6.70 -7.91 -5.76
N LEU A 169 6.29 -7.08 -6.73
CA LEU A 169 5.75 -7.59 -8.01
C LEU A 169 6.77 -8.46 -8.77
N ARG A 170 8.06 -8.12 -8.75
CA ARG A 170 9.10 -8.96 -9.35
C ARG A 170 9.26 -10.30 -8.62
N ARG A 171 9.09 -10.33 -7.29
CA ARG A 171 9.09 -11.57 -6.51
C ARG A 171 7.86 -12.41 -6.82
N LEU A 172 6.67 -11.78 -6.89
CA LEU A 172 5.44 -12.44 -7.32
C LEU A 172 5.64 -13.14 -8.67
N LYS A 173 6.18 -12.41 -9.66
CA LYS A 173 6.51 -12.97 -10.98
C LYS A 173 7.44 -14.17 -10.86
N ALA A 174 8.56 -14.02 -10.17
CA ALA A 174 9.54 -15.08 -10.00
C ALA A 174 8.95 -16.32 -9.32
N SER A 175 8.13 -16.15 -8.27
CA SER A 175 7.48 -17.25 -7.55
C SER A 175 6.51 -18.04 -8.44
N ILE A 176 5.77 -17.36 -9.31
CA ILE A 176 4.78 -18.01 -10.17
C ILE A 176 5.45 -18.69 -11.38
N GLU A 177 6.47 -18.06 -11.98
CA GLU A 177 7.14 -18.60 -13.17
C GLU A 177 8.12 -19.73 -12.85
N SER A 178 8.55 -19.89 -11.59
CA SER A 178 9.45 -20.97 -11.16
C SER A 178 8.72 -22.21 -10.62
N SER A 179 7.41 -22.19 -10.48
CA SER A 179 6.58 -23.31 -9.98
C SER A 179 6.00 -24.15 -11.16
#